data_441d44e6f14afa22fb72bdbbbc4b8ef1
#
_entry.id   441d44e6f14afa22fb72bdbbbc4b8ef1
#
_cell.length_a   1.000
_cell.length_b   1.000
_cell.length_c   1.000
_cell.angle_alpha   90.00
_cell.angle_beta   90.00
_cell.angle_gamma   90.00
#
_symmetry.space_group_name_H-M   'P 1'
#
loop_
_entity.id
_entity.type
_entity.pdbx_description
1 polymer ?
#
loop_
_entity_poly.entity_id
_entity_poly.type
_entity_poly.pdbx_seq_one_letter_code
_entity_poly.pdbx_strand_id
1 'polypeptide(L)'
;MMYEFFNKHLSIGATSPIVETDFEPLTREEMTVWTTEHPEPPSTEEAEVTLLREFAATSDRQLAELIPNSAHQSHSFRQIVGGAWETILGRQLPGSEEVQLRLNSESTDEGVTIKRGAIEFAKHQEFVPATILHSAMTSPKSAVVWVSPEGKQAVEEHGTPRPVVSQLLSHGQLVIGVDLLYQGSSKGNGPIGAKSRAIENGREAACFVFGYNHPLFAQRVHDILTALAYARQLVGPQGTVRLAGLPGAAGWAAAASFLTDGGLDRVALATDGFRFGQITDIEDPHLLPGAVKYGDLPALIALSAPTRLWIHGESEQQESLPVMMYRTMQVPGNIAFDHASSTGVVERMARWLTS
;
A
#
# COMPACT_ATOMS: atom_id res chain seq x y z
N MET A 1 12.47 29.53 -23.72
CA MET A 1 11.66 28.32 -23.44
C MET A 1 10.55 28.58 -22.40
N MET A 2 10.84 29.05 -21.17
CA MET A 2 9.83 29.29 -20.13
C MET A 2 8.82 30.40 -20.54
N TYR A 3 9.28 31.55 -20.98
CA TYR A 3 8.42 32.67 -21.40
C TYR A 3 7.52 32.31 -22.58
N GLU A 4 8.03 31.59 -23.56
CA GLU A 4 7.21 31.15 -24.71
C GLU A 4 6.15 30.13 -24.30
N PHE A 5 6.48 29.24 -23.34
CA PHE A 5 5.52 28.31 -22.77
C PHE A 5 4.36 29.07 -22.09
N PHE A 6 4.66 30.01 -21.20
CA PHE A 6 3.62 30.80 -20.54
C PHE A 6 2.85 31.69 -21.52
N ASN A 7 3.54 32.31 -22.47
CA ASN A 7 2.88 33.12 -23.49
C ASN A 7 1.84 32.30 -24.27
N LYS A 8 2.20 31.08 -24.67
CA LYS A 8 1.34 30.17 -25.40
C LYS A 8 0.17 29.67 -24.55
N HIS A 9 0.44 29.15 -23.35
CA HIS A 9 -0.56 28.45 -22.55
C HIS A 9 -1.45 29.37 -21.71
N LEU A 10 -1.00 30.57 -21.40
CA LEU A 10 -1.80 31.61 -20.74
C LEU A 10 -2.39 32.63 -21.73
N SER A 11 -2.13 32.43 -23.04
CA SER A 11 -2.65 33.34 -24.10
C SER A 11 -2.31 34.82 -23.86
N ILE A 12 -1.07 35.10 -23.39
CA ILE A 12 -0.63 36.46 -23.04
C ILE A 12 -0.54 37.35 -24.26
N GLY A 13 -0.26 36.78 -25.46
CA GLY A 13 -0.18 37.54 -26.72
C GLY A 13 1.13 38.31 -26.89
N ALA A 14 2.17 38.01 -26.12
CA ALA A 14 3.44 38.70 -26.26
C ALA A 14 4.15 38.31 -27.57
N THR A 15 4.81 39.26 -28.23
CA THR A 15 5.56 39.02 -29.47
C THR A 15 6.85 38.30 -29.19
N SER A 16 7.13 37.24 -29.95
CA SER A 16 8.40 36.47 -29.82
C SER A 16 9.51 37.13 -30.67
N PRO A 17 10.79 37.17 -30.21
CA PRO A 17 11.24 36.64 -28.91
C PRO A 17 10.81 37.56 -27.75
N ILE A 18 10.38 36.93 -26.65
CA ILE A 18 10.04 37.68 -25.44
C ILE A 18 11.33 38.07 -24.74
N VAL A 19 11.56 39.34 -24.64
CA VAL A 19 12.73 39.95 -24.01
C VAL A 19 12.31 40.49 -22.65
N GLU A 20 13.05 40.09 -21.60
CA GLU A 20 12.87 40.71 -20.29
C GLU A 20 13.21 42.18 -20.34
N THR A 21 12.34 42.99 -19.76
CA THR A 21 12.60 44.40 -19.51
C THR A 21 12.86 44.62 -18.04
N ASP A 22 13.73 45.58 -17.74
CA ASP A 22 13.95 45.98 -16.35
C ASP A 22 12.62 46.48 -15.76
N PHE A 23 12.35 46.14 -14.52
CA PHE A 23 11.19 46.61 -13.77
C PHE A 23 11.65 47.14 -12.42
N GLU A 24 10.93 48.10 -11.91
CA GLU A 24 11.14 48.63 -10.57
C GLU A 24 10.49 47.68 -9.54
N PRO A 25 11.29 47.05 -8.64
CA PRO A 25 10.71 46.18 -7.63
C PRO A 25 9.79 46.95 -6.69
N LEU A 26 8.67 46.31 -6.33
CA LEU A 26 7.75 46.89 -5.32
C LEU A 26 8.50 47.09 -4.00
N THR A 27 8.16 48.18 -3.31
CA THR A 27 8.68 48.46 -1.96
C THR A 27 8.11 47.43 -0.96
N ARG A 28 8.73 47.35 0.22
CA ARG A 28 8.23 46.48 1.27
C ARG A 28 6.80 46.86 1.68
N GLU A 29 6.48 48.14 1.73
CA GLU A 29 5.16 48.65 2.03
C GLU A 29 4.12 48.19 0.99
N GLU A 30 4.44 48.29 -0.29
CA GLU A 30 3.57 47.86 -1.41
C GLU A 30 3.37 46.32 -1.40
N MET A 31 4.34 45.55 -0.94
CA MET A 31 4.23 44.10 -0.83
C MET A 31 3.57 43.63 0.50
N THR A 32 3.38 44.54 1.46
CA THR A 32 2.80 44.17 2.75
C THR A 32 1.28 44.09 2.63
N VAL A 33 0.74 42.91 2.94
CA VAL A 33 -0.71 42.63 2.92
C VAL A 33 -1.37 42.88 4.26
N TRP A 34 -0.57 42.92 5.35
CA TRP A 34 -1.09 43.13 6.70
C TRP A 34 -1.22 44.59 7.01
N THR A 35 -2.43 45.02 7.35
CA THR A 35 -2.77 46.40 7.71
C THR A 35 -3.59 46.43 9.00
N THR A 36 -3.93 47.63 9.48
CA THR A 36 -4.83 47.77 10.63
C THR A 36 -6.24 47.24 10.31
N GLU A 37 -6.66 47.28 9.07
CA GLU A 37 -7.94 46.73 8.61
C GLU A 37 -7.87 45.24 8.32
N HIS A 38 -6.71 44.74 7.96
CA HIS A 38 -6.43 43.34 7.70
C HIS A 38 -5.24 42.92 8.52
N PRO A 39 -5.41 42.69 9.83
CA PRO A 39 -4.30 42.33 10.72
C PRO A 39 -3.72 40.96 10.40
N GLU A 40 -2.43 40.83 10.71
CA GLU A 40 -1.76 39.52 10.61
C GLU A 40 -2.49 38.50 11.50
N PRO A 41 -2.77 37.28 10.96
CA PRO A 41 -3.40 36.25 11.78
C PRO A 41 -2.46 35.81 12.93
N PRO A 42 -3.02 35.29 14.02
CA PRO A 42 -2.20 34.79 15.12
C PRO A 42 -1.22 33.71 14.66
N SER A 43 0.07 33.91 14.93
CA SER A 43 1.14 32.94 14.64
C SER A 43 1.50 32.14 15.90
N THR A 44 0.51 31.59 16.60
CA THR A 44 0.68 30.79 17.82
C THR A 44 0.47 29.30 17.54
N GLU A 45 1.07 28.45 18.35
CA GLU A 45 0.85 27.00 18.30
C GLU A 45 -0.65 26.64 18.40
N GLU A 46 -1.40 27.37 19.23
CA GLU A 46 -2.85 27.16 19.35
C GLU A 46 -3.60 27.49 18.06
N ALA A 47 -3.20 28.55 17.34
CA ALA A 47 -3.79 28.91 16.05
C ALA A 47 -3.48 27.87 15.00
N GLU A 48 -2.25 27.34 14.97
CA GLU A 48 -1.84 26.26 14.07
C GLU A 48 -2.64 24.97 14.33
N VAL A 49 -2.74 24.54 15.60
CA VAL A 49 -3.54 23.36 15.97
C VAL A 49 -5.01 23.55 15.61
N THR A 50 -5.57 24.75 15.78
CA THR A 50 -6.95 25.03 15.40
C THR A 50 -7.15 24.91 13.90
N LEU A 51 -6.24 25.46 13.10
CA LEU A 51 -6.27 25.37 11.63
C LEU A 51 -6.17 23.90 11.16
N LEU A 52 -5.28 23.12 11.76
CA LEU A 52 -5.13 21.69 11.44
C LEU A 52 -6.41 20.90 11.78
N ARG A 53 -7.07 21.21 12.88
CA ARG A 53 -8.37 20.60 13.24
C ARG A 53 -9.47 20.95 12.23
N GLU A 54 -9.50 22.19 11.77
CA GLU A 54 -10.47 22.62 10.75
C GLU A 54 -10.25 21.92 9.41
N PHE A 55 -8.98 21.73 9.00
CA PHE A 55 -8.64 20.95 7.80
C PHE A 55 -9.06 19.49 7.95
N ALA A 56 -8.79 18.86 9.10
CA ALA A 56 -9.21 17.49 9.37
C ALA A 56 -10.74 17.37 9.31
N ALA A 57 -11.48 18.23 10.04
CA ALA A 57 -12.94 18.22 10.03
C ALA A 57 -13.54 18.46 8.64
N THR A 58 -12.90 19.29 7.82
CA THR A 58 -13.32 19.50 6.43
C THR A 58 -13.10 18.28 5.57
N SER A 59 -11.96 17.61 5.72
CA SER A 59 -11.67 16.34 5.03
C SER A 59 -12.65 15.24 5.42
N ASP A 60 -12.99 15.14 6.70
CA ASP A 60 -13.95 14.15 7.21
C ASP A 60 -15.36 14.38 6.60
N ARG A 61 -15.81 15.64 6.52
CA ARG A 61 -17.09 15.97 5.86
C ARG A 61 -17.07 15.59 4.39
N GLN A 62 -16.00 15.95 3.65
CA GLN A 62 -15.87 15.60 2.24
C GLN A 62 -15.88 14.09 2.02
N LEU A 63 -15.19 13.33 2.87
CA LEU A 63 -15.19 11.87 2.80
C LEU A 63 -16.57 11.28 3.11
N ALA A 64 -17.28 11.81 4.11
CA ALA A 64 -18.62 11.37 4.48
C ALA A 64 -19.63 11.53 3.33
N GLU A 65 -19.51 12.59 2.52
CA GLU A 65 -20.34 12.81 1.33
C GLU A 65 -20.08 11.80 0.21
N LEU A 66 -18.89 11.18 0.21
CA LEU A 66 -18.49 10.16 -0.78
C LEU A 66 -18.88 8.74 -0.38
N ILE A 67 -19.30 8.49 0.87
CA ILE A 67 -19.66 7.15 1.33
C ILE A 67 -20.79 6.58 0.45
N PRO A 68 -20.58 5.42 -0.20
CA PRO A 68 -21.50 4.95 -1.20
C PRO A 68 -22.75 4.30 -0.59
N ASN A 69 -23.93 4.68 -1.07
CA ASN A 69 -25.19 4.01 -0.80
C ASN A 69 -25.84 3.44 -2.08
N SER A 70 -25.19 3.57 -3.22
CA SER A 70 -25.62 3.07 -4.53
C SER A 70 -24.42 2.68 -5.39
N ALA A 71 -24.66 1.88 -6.44
CA ALA A 71 -23.60 1.48 -7.38
C ALA A 71 -22.92 2.68 -8.07
N HIS A 72 -23.69 3.72 -8.39
CA HIS A 72 -23.12 4.96 -8.96
C HIS A 72 -22.16 5.64 -7.98
N GLN A 73 -22.52 5.74 -6.72
CA GLN A 73 -21.65 6.33 -5.70
C GLN A 73 -20.43 5.45 -5.41
N SER A 74 -20.54 4.13 -5.50
CA SER A 74 -19.37 3.22 -5.42
C SER A 74 -18.36 3.51 -6.52
N HIS A 75 -18.84 3.80 -7.74
CA HIS A 75 -17.96 4.19 -8.84
C HIS A 75 -17.29 5.55 -8.56
N SER A 76 -18.04 6.55 -8.11
CA SER A 76 -17.49 7.87 -7.74
C SER A 76 -16.48 7.76 -6.60
N PHE A 77 -16.76 6.94 -5.59
CA PHE A 77 -15.81 6.67 -4.50
C PHE A 77 -14.50 6.07 -5.03
N ARG A 78 -14.58 5.08 -5.93
CA ARG A 78 -13.38 4.50 -6.56
C ARG A 78 -12.61 5.53 -7.38
N GLN A 79 -13.28 6.37 -8.14
CA GLN A 79 -12.62 7.41 -8.92
C GLN A 79 -11.88 8.44 -8.04
N ILE A 80 -12.52 8.92 -6.99
CA ILE A 80 -11.98 10.00 -6.15
C ILE A 80 -11.02 9.44 -5.11
N VAL A 81 -11.52 8.56 -4.24
CA VAL A 81 -10.73 8.01 -3.14
C VAL A 81 -9.70 7.00 -3.64
N GLY A 82 -10.09 6.12 -4.58
CA GLY A 82 -9.17 5.19 -5.22
C GLY A 82 -8.07 5.91 -5.98
N GLY A 83 -8.40 6.91 -6.81
CA GLY A 83 -7.41 7.72 -7.52
C GLY A 83 -6.42 8.45 -6.59
N ALA A 84 -6.89 8.89 -5.41
CA ALA A 84 -6.02 9.44 -4.39
C ALA A 84 -5.05 8.39 -3.83
N TRP A 85 -5.54 7.19 -3.51
CA TRP A 85 -4.71 6.08 -3.05
C TRP A 85 -3.68 5.63 -4.10
N GLU A 86 -4.07 5.54 -5.37
CA GLU A 86 -3.13 5.27 -6.48
C GLU A 86 -2.01 6.30 -6.54
N THR A 87 -2.34 7.59 -6.37
CA THR A 87 -1.36 8.69 -6.35
C THR A 87 -0.43 8.60 -5.16
N ILE A 88 -0.95 8.32 -3.95
CA ILE A 88 -0.16 8.20 -2.73
C ILE A 88 0.79 7.01 -2.79
N LEU A 89 0.34 5.88 -3.35
CA LEU A 89 1.13 4.66 -3.48
C LEU A 89 2.11 4.72 -4.65
N GLY A 90 1.76 5.43 -5.71
CA GLY A 90 2.67 5.81 -6.80
C GLY A 90 3.15 4.67 -7.70
N ARG A 91 2.52 3.48 -7.68
CA ARG A 91 2.85 2.37 -8.57
C ARG A 91 1.60 1.52 -8.89
N GLN A 92 1.60 0.96 -10.09
CA GLN A 92 0.64 -0.04 -10.53
C GLN A 92 1.25 -1.44 -10.47
N LEU A 93 0.41 -2.48 -10.58
CA LEU A 93 0.85 -3.87 -10.67
C LEU A 93 1.70 -4.06 -11.94
N PRO A 94 2.94 -4.60 -11.85
CA PRO A 94 3.73 -4.95 -13.03
C PRO A 94 3.08 -6.03 -13.88
N GLY A 95 3.38 -6.05 -15.18
CA GLY A 95 3.11 -7.20 -16.03
C GLY A 95 3.88 -8.43 -15.54
N SER A 96 3.27 -9.60 -15.63
CA SER A 96 3.93 -10.83 -15.17
C SER A 96 5.18 -11.17 -15.99
N GLU A 97 5.30 -10.67 -17.20
CA GLU A 97 6.46 -10.79 -18.08
C GLU A 97 7.59 -9.80 -17.77
N GLU A 98 7.32 -8.76 -16.96
CA GLU A 98 8.30 -7.75 -16.59
C GLU A 98 9.14 -8.16 -15.38
N VAL A 99 8.79 -9.25 -14.71
CA VAL A 99 9.44 -9.74 -13.49
C VAL A 99 10.08 -11.11 -13.69
N GLN A 100 11.20 -11.37 -13.05
CA GLN A 100 11.89 -12.67 -13.14
C GLN A 100 12.54 -13.06 -11.82
N LEU A 101 12.71 -14.36 -11.57
CA LEU A 101 13.45 -14.86 -10.43
C LEU A 101 14.94 -14.96 -10.76
N ARG A 102 15.75 -14.24 -10.01
CA ARG A 102 17.18 -14.46 -9.94
C ARG A 102 17.42 -15.54 -8.87
N LEU A 103 17.56 -16.78 -9.32
CA LEU A 103 17.68 -17.94 -8.44
C LEU A 103 19.07 -17.97 -7.77
N ASN A 104 19.13 -18.15 -6.47
CA ASN A 104 20.35 -18.34 -5.71
C ASN A 104 20.56 -19.82 -5.34
N SER A 105 19.52 -20.53 -4.92
CA SER A 105 19.57 -21.94 -4.59
C SER A 105 18.20 -22.60 -4.77
N GLU A 106 18.22 -23.91 -5.05
CA GLU A 106 17.05 -24.78 -5.12
C GLU A 106 17.36 -26.08 -4.37
N SER A 107 16.42 -26.55 -3.59
CA SER A 107 16.48 -27.83 -2.90
C SER A 107 15.13 -28.51 -2.94
N THR A 108 15.15 -29.86 -3.00
CA THR A 108 13.93 -30.65 -2.90
C THR A 108 14.14 -31.69 -1.79
N ASP A 109 13.25 -31.67 -0.82
CA ASP A 109 13.25 -32.59 0.30
C ASP A 109 11.82 -32.97 0.67
N GLU A 110 11.56 -34.23 1.05
CA GLU A 110 10.23 -34.74 1.41
C GLU A 110 9.10 -34.39 0.45
N GLY A 111 9.39 -34.25 -0.86
CA GLY A 111 8.41 -33.88 -1.89
C GLY A 111 8.06 -32.39 -1.97
N VAL A 112 8.79 -31.54 -1.26
CA VAL A 112 8.67 -30.07 -1.34
C VAL A 112 9.92 -29.51 -2.00
N THR A 113 9.73 -28.70 -3.03
CA THR A 113 10.78 -27.91 -3.66
C THR A 113 10.78 -26.51 -3.05
N ILE A 114 11.97 -26.06 -2.63
CA ILE A 114 12.21 -24.74 -2.07
C ILE A 114 13.22 -24.00 -2.95
N LYS A 115 12.79 -22.90 -3.54
CA LYS A 115 13.63 -21.98 -4.33
C LYS A 115 13.87 -20.72 -3.53
N ARG A 116 15.14 -20.30 -3.44
CA ARG A 116 15.54 -19.05 -2.79
C ARG A 116 16.25 -18.16 -3.77
N GLY A 117 15.88 -16.91 -3.81
CA GLY A 117 16.45 -15.94 -4.73
C GLY A 117 15.91 -14.53 -4.48
N ALA A 118 15.92 -13.74 -5.53
CA ALA A 118 15.27 -12.44 -5.53
C ALA A 118 14.40 -12.29 -6.78
N ILE A 119 13.20 -11.79 -6.63
CA ILE A 119 12.34 -11.40 -7.75
C ILE A 119 12.84 -10.04 -8.22
N GLU A 120 13.28 -9.99 -9.47
CA GLU A 120 13.82 -8.79 -10.11
C GLU A 120 12.74 -8.11 -10.96
N PHE A 121 12.59 -6.80 -10.78
CA PHE A 121 11.86 -5.91 -11.67
C PHE A 121 12.83 -4.87 -12.24
N ALA A 122 13.47 -5.22 -13.35
CA ALA A 122 14.59 -4.49 -13.92
C ALA A 122 14.26 -3.03 -14.27
N LYS A 123 13.03 -2.75 -14.70
CA LYS A 123 12.56 -1.41 -15.05
C LYS A 123 12.69 -0.41 -13.89
N HIS A 124 12.55 -0.88 -12.67
CA HIS A 124 12.68 -0.08 -11.45
C HIS A 124 13.93 -0.39 -10.63
N GLN A 125 14.83 -1.24 -11.15
CA GLN A 125 16.04 -1.70 -10.44
C GLN A 125 15.72 -2.30 -9.07
N GLU A 126 14.60 -3.01 -8.97
CA GLU A 126 14.03 -3.57 -7.75
C GLU A 126 14.38 -5.04 -7.63
N PHE A 127 14.77 -5.46 -6.43
CA PHE A 127 15.09 -6.83 -6.07
C PHE A 127 14.39 -7.17 -4.78
N VAL A 128 13.40 -8.06 -4.86
CA VAL A 128 12.62 -8.51 -3.70
C VAL A 128 13.09 -9.90 -3.31
N PRO A 129 13.88 -10.06 -2.22
CA PRO A 129 14.31 -11.37 -1.77
C PRO A 129 13.12 -12.25 -1.44
N ALA A 130 13.10 -13.48 -1.98
CA ALA A 130 11.96 -14.37 -1.89
C ALA A 130 12.38 -15.81 -1.61
N THR A 131 11.50 -16.54 -0.91
CA THR A 131 11.49 -18.00 -0.80
C THR A 131 10.18 -18.50 -1.39
N ILE A 132 10.30 -19.41 -2.37
CA ILE A 132 9.17 -20.00 -3.08
C ILE A 132 9.12 -21.50 -2.74
N LEU A 133 7.97 -21.96 -2.25
CA LEU A 133 7.73 -23.36 -1.88
C LEU A 133 6.59 -23.92 -2.73
N HIS A 134 6.78 -25.11 -3.25
CA HIS A 134 5.72 -25.85 -3.95
C HIS A 134 5.92 -27.35 -3.86
N SER A 135 4.87 -28.12 -4.08
CA SER A 135 4.99 -29.57 -4.22
C SER A 135 5.85 -29.94 -5.43
N ALA A 136 6.80 -30.85 -5.25
CA ALA A 136 7.61 -31.37 -6.37
C ALA A 136 6.81 -32.28 -7.30
N MET A 137 5.63 -32.76 -6.87
CA MET A 137 4.83 -33.76 -7.55
C MET A 137 3.79 -33.16 -8.52
N THR A 138 3.47 -31.87 -8.39
CA THR A 138 2.40 -31.22 -9.15
C THR A 138 2.78 -29.82 -9.60
N SER A 139 2.34 -29.46 -10.81
CA SER A 139 2.42 -28.06 -11.26
C SER A 139 1.37 -27.23 -10.51
N PRO A 140 1.77 -26.17 -9.82
CA PRO A 140 0.83 -25.37 -9.04
C PRO A 140 -0.13 -24.60 -9.97
N LYS A 141 -1.43 -24.66 -9.64
CA LYS A 141 -2.48 -23.86 -10.29
C LYS A 141 -2.93 -22.69 -9.43
N SER A 142 -2.38 -22.56 -8.25
CA SER A 142 -2.74 -21.54 -7.28
C SER A 142 -1.50 -21.13 -6.49
N ALA A 143 -1.35 -19.84 -6.27
CA ALA A 143 -0.25 -19.28 -5.50
C ALA A 143 -0.77 -18.37 -4.38
N VAL A 144 -0.09 -18.40 -3.24
CA VAL A 144 -0.31 -17.48 -2.11
C VAL A 144 0.95 -16.66 -1.89
N VAL A 145 0.84 -15.34 -2.02
CA VAL A 145 1.88 -14.42 -1.53
C VAL A 145 1.63 -14.18 -0.04
N TRP A 146 2.63 -14.55 0.77
CA TRP A 146 2.54 -14.58 2.22
C TRP A 146 3.37 -13.45 2.82
N VAL A 147 2.70 -12.39 3.26
CA VAL A 147 3.32 -11.16 3.75
C VAL A 147 3.31 -11.12 5.27
N SER A 148 4.51 -10.99 5.85
CA SER A 148 4.72 -10.98 7.30
C SER A 148 5.72 -9.89 7.71
N PRO A 149 5.63 -9.35 8.93
CA PRO A 149 6.69 -8.53 9.50
C PRO A 149 8.03 -9.27 9.64
N GLU A 150 8.00 -10.59 9.76
CA GLU A 150 9.19 -11.46 9.83
C GLU A 150 9.86 -11.66 8.45
N GLY A 151 9.25 -11.15 7.38
CA GLY A 151 9.70 -11.37 6.01
C GLY A 151 9.53 -12.84 5.58
N LYS A 152 10.41 -13.31 4.69
CA LYS A 152 10.36 -14.67 4.15
C LYS A 152 10.61 -15.79 5.17
N GLN A 153 11.12 -15.47 6.37
CA GLN A 153 11.28 -16.46 7.46
C GLN A 153 9.93 -16.98 7.98
N ALA A 154 8.83 -16.26 7.68
CA ALA A 154 7.50 -16.72 8.01
C ALA A 154 7.03 -17.93 7.21
N VAL A 155 7.69 -18.30 6.11
CA VAL A 155 7.29 -19.44 5.29
C VAL A 155 8.17 -20.68 5.52
N GLU A 156 9.41 -20.51 5.94
CA GLU A 156 10.32 -21.62 6.24
C GLU A 156 11.26 -21.32 7.40
N GLU A 157 11.76 -22.36 8.04
CA GLU A 157 12.79 -22.30 9.07
C GLU A 157 13.82 -23.40 8.84
N HIS A 158 15.10 -23.01 8.66
CA HIS A 158 16.23 -23.93 8.43
C HIS A 158 15.99 -24.99 7.33
N GLY A 159 15.29 -24.59 6.26
CA GLY A 159 15.00 -25.49 5.13
C GLY A 159 13.72 -26.30 5.28
N THR A 160 12.99 -26.13 6.37
CA THR A 160 11.73 -26.84 6.64
C THR A 160 10.56 -25.85 6.52
N PRO A 161 9.50 -26.16 5.75
CA PRO A 161 8.29 -25.35 5.71
C PRO A 161 7.66 -25.20 7.10
N ARG A 162 7.22 -24.01 7.45
CA ARG A 162 6.43 -23.79 8.67
C ARG A 162 5.14 -24.63 8.63
N PRO A 163 4.59 -25.08 9.76
CA PRO A 163 3.41 -25.97 9.80
C PRO A 163 2.21 -25.44 8.98
N VAL A 164 1.91 -24.14 9.08
CA VAL A 164 0.84 -23.49 8.31
C VAL A 164 1.13 -23.50 6.81
N VAL A 165 2.39 -23.37 6.41
CA VAL A 165 2.81 -23.43 5.01
C VAL A 165 2.70 -24.87 4.49
N SER A 166 3.09 -25.85 5.28
CA SER A 166 2.90 -27.29 4.95
C SER A 166 1.42 -27.59 4.70
N GLN A 167 0.51 -27.00 5.47
CA GLN A 167 -0.93 -27.12 5.23
C GLN A 167 -1.32 -26.50 3.87
N LEU A 168 -0.83 -25.32 3.50
CA LEU A 168 -1.10 -24.70 2.20
C LEU A 168 -0.57 -25.58 1.05
N LEU A 169 0.66 -26.09 1.19
CA LEU A 169 1.28 -26.98 0.19
C LEU A 169 0.48 -28.29 0.01
N SER A 170 -0.05 -28.88 1.08
CA SER A 170 -0.88 -30.09 1.01
C SER A 170 -2.19 -29.88 0.23
N HIS A 171 -2.66 -28.62 0.14
CA HIS A 171 -3.81 -28.21 -0.68
C HIS A 171 -3.40 -27.75 -2.09
N GLY A 172 -2.17 -28.06 -2.54
CA GLY A 172 -1.68 -27.75 -3.88
C GLY A 172 -1.36 -26.28 -4.11
N GLN A 173 -1.23 -25.48 -3.05
CA GLN A 173 -0.82 -24.09 -3.18
C GLN A 173 0.70 -24.00 -3.40
N LEU A 174 1.14 -23.06 -4.24
CA LEU A 174 2.49 -22.54 -4.22
C LEU A 174 2.50 -21.38 -3.20
N VAL A 175 3.53 -21.29 -2.36
CA VAL A 175 3.65 -20.22 -1.36
C VAL A 175 4.91 -19.41 -1.63
N ILE A 176 4.75 -18.08 -1.65
CA ILE A 176 5.84 -17.12 -1.81
C ILE A 176 5.94 -16.25 -0.57
N GLY A 177 7.03 -16.42 0.19
CA GLY A 177 7.41 -15.51 1.27
C GLY A 177 8.43 -14.50 0.75
N VAL A 178 8.32 -13.24 1.16
CA VAL A 178 9.17 -12.14 0.70
C VAL A 178 9.77 -11.35 1.85
N ASP A 179 10.99 -10.85 1.67
CA ASP A 179 11.54 -9.78 2.50
C ASP A 179 11.24 -8.45 1.80
N LEU A 180 10.34 -7.68 2.36
CA LEU A 180 10.06 -6.32 1.90
C LEU A 180 11.23 -5.39 2.25
N LEU A 181 11.24 -4.21 1.67
CA LEU A 181 12.30 -3.22 1.92
C LEU A 181 12.53 -3.02 3.42
N TYR A 182 13.78 -3.17 3.84
CA TYR A 182 14.25 -3.14 5.23
C TYR A 182 13.75 -4.32 6.11
N GLN A 183 13.38 -5.43 5.50
CA GLN A 183 13.15 -6.69 6.22
C GLN A 183 14.22 -7.73 5.87
N GLY A 184 14.47 -8.69 6.75
CA GLY A 184 15.31 -9.85 6.50
C GLY A 184 16.60 -9.55 5.75
N SER A 185 16.80 -10.15 4.59
CA SER A 185 17.97 -9.94 3.73
C SER A 185 17.92 -8.61 2.92
N SER A 186 16.81 -7.89 2.95
CA SER A 186 16.67 -6.56 2.35
C SER A 186 17.14 -5.41 3.26
N LYS A 187 17.69 -5.71 4.43
CA LYS A 187 18.15 -4.69 5.40
C LYS A 187 19.39 -3.90 4.95
N GLY A 188 20.16 -4.43 3.99
CA GLY A 188 21.45 -3.84 3.60
C GLY A 188 22.50 -3.94 4.72
N ASN A 189 23.63 -3.26 4.53
CA ASN A 189 24.77 -3.30 5.45
C ASN A 189 24.76 -2.18 6.52
N GLY A 190 23.67 -1.44 6.67
CA GLY A 190 23.56 -0.32 7.61
C GLY A 190 22.73 -0.61 8.85
N PRO A 191 22.74 0.28 9.85
CA PRO A 191 21.94 0.17 11.07
C PRO A 191 20.46 0.46 10.82
N ILE A 192 19.94 0.11 9.65
CA ILE A 192 18.55 0.34 9.28
C ILE A 192 17.73 -0.67 10.05
N GLY A 193 17.14 -0.19 11.14
CA GLY A 193 16.24 -0.96 11.98
C GLY A 193 14.85 -1.08 11.36
N ALA A 194 13.86 -1.38 12.20
CA ALA A 194 12.46 -1.44 11.84
C ALA A 194 11.84 -0.06 11.50
N LYS A 195 12.63 1.01 11.51
CA LYS A 195 12.19 2.39 11.27
C LYS A 195 12.53 2.86 9.86
N SER A 196 11.73 3.77 9.31
CA SER A 196 12.07 4.46 8.08
C SER A 196 13.24 5.43 8.31
N ARG A 197 13.92 5.81 7.22
CA ARG A 197 14.96 6.83 7.34
C ARG A 197 14.36 8.20 7.60
N ALA A 198 14.89 8.89 8.60
CA ALA A 198 14.71 10.31 8.78
C ALA A 198 16.02 11.06 8.47
N ILE A 199 15.91 12.30 8.02
CA ILE A 199 17.05 13.19 7.88
C ILE A 199 17.17 13.95 9.20
N GLU A 200 18.32 13.82 9.85
CA GLU A 200 18.63 14.65 11.02
C GLU A 200 18.73 16.11 10.59
N ASN A 201 17.71 16.88 10.90
CA ASN A 201 17.64 18.30 10.63
C ASN A 201 16.91 18.98 11.78
N GLY A 202 17.46 20.04 12.33
CA GLY A 202 16.84 20.81 13.43
C GLY A 202 15.50 21.46 13.07
N ARG A 203 15.09 21.44 11.82
CA ARG A 203 13.76 21.86 11.34
C ARG A 203 12.79 20.72 11.12
N GLU A 204 13.21 19.49 11.43
CA GLU A 204 12.42 18.31 11.37
C GLU A 204 11.64 18.07 10.11
N ALA A 205 12.05 18.13 9.06
CA ALA A 205 11.17 18.23 7.96
C ALA A 205 10.83 16.87 7.32
N ALA A 206 9.67 16.34 7.64
CA ALA A 206 9.03 15.29 6.87
C ALA A 206 9.11 15.55 5.36
N CYS A 207 9.03 16.80 4.93
CA CYS A 207 9.18 17.21 3.54
C CYS A 207 10.55 16.86 2.94
N PHE A 208 11.63 16.76 3.70
CA PHE A 208 12.93 16.32 3.19
C PHE A 208 12.94 14.84 2.81
N VAL A 209 12.13 14.04 3.46
CA VAL A 209 12.00 12.61 3.13
C VAL A 209 10.89 12.42 2.10
N PHE A 210 9.67 12.85 2.41
CA PHE A 210 8.47 12.55 1.62
C PHE A 210 8.27 13.46 0.41
N GLY A 211 8.97 14.59 0.33
CA GLY A 211 8.96 15.45 -0.85
C GLY A 211 9.73 14.89 -2.05
N TYR A 212 10.67 13.95 -1.81
CA TYR A 212 11.54 13.40 -2.83
C TYR A 212 11.51 11.89 -2.96
N ASN A 213 10.94 11.18 -1.97
CA ASN A 213 10.93 9.72 -1.93
C ASN A 213 9.53 9.21 -1.62
N HIS A 214 9.21 8.02 -2.13
CA HIS A 214 8.06 7.29 -1.63
C HIS A 214 8.25 6.93 -0.16
N PRO A 215 7.20 7.01 0.67
CA PRO A 215 7.23 6.47 2.03
C PRO A 215 7.60 4.99 2.04
N LEU A 216 8.23 4.52 3.11
CA LEU A 216 8.59 3.10 3.25
C LEU A 216 7.36 2.18 3.09
N PHE A 217 6.21 2.62 3.60
CA PHE A 217 4.95 1.91 3.38
C PHE A 217 4.68 1.64 1.90
N ALA A 218 4.72 2.69 1.06
CA ALA A 218 4.49 2.57 -0.37
C ALA A 218 5.51 1.67 -1.06
N GLN A 219 6.79 1.79 -0.69
CA GLN A 219 7.85 0.93 -1.24
C GLN A 219 7.64 -0.55 -0.89
N ARG A 220 7.17 -0.88 0.32
CA ARG A 220 6.79 -2.25 0.70
C ARG A 220 5.59 -2.76 -0.08
N VAL A 221 4.63 -1.89 -0.38
CA VAL A 221 3.51 -2.24 -1.28
C VAL A 221 4.04 -2.54 -2.68
N HIS A 222 5.01 -1.77 -3.19
CA HIS A 222 5.66 -2.04 -4.48
C HIS A 222 6.30 -3.43 -4.52
N ASP A 223 7.03 -3.82 -3.47
CA ASP A 223 7.63 -5.16 -3.35
C ASP A 223 6.58 -6.28 -3.40
N ILE A 224 5.42 -6.07 -2.72
CA ILE A 224 4.31 -7.03 -2.75
C ILE A 224 3.72 -7.14 -4.16
N LEU A 225 3.55 -6.03 -4.87
CA LEU A 225 3.05 -6.04 -6.25
C LEU A 225 4.00 -6.81 -7.18
N THR A 226 5.31 -6.64 -7.02
CA THR A 226 6.33 -7.40 -7.76
C THR A 226 6.22 -8.90 -7.46
N ALA A 227 5.99 -9.28 -6.20
CA ALA A 227 5.77 -10.68 -5.83
C ALA A 227 4.46 -11.25 -6.40
N LEU A 228 3.38 -10.45 -6.44
CA LEU A 228 2.10 -10.85 -7.02
C LEU A 228 2.20 -11.04 -8.54
N ALA A 229 2.93 -10.16 -9.24
CA ALA A 229 3.20 -10.31 -10.67
C ALA A 229 3.98 -11.61 -10.95
N TYR A 230 4.97 -11.93 -10.14
CA TYR A 230 5.71 -13.18 -10.25
C TYR A 230 4.85 -14.41 -9.92
N ALA A 231 4.01 -14.33 -8.89
CA ALA A 231 3.03 -15.38 -8.58
C ALA A 231 2.13 -15.66 -9.78
N ARG A 232 1.63 -14.63 -10.45
CA ARG A 232 0.81 -14.73 -11.67
C ARG A 232 1.57 -15.42 -12.81
N GLN A 233 2.86 -15.11 -12.99
CA GLN A 233 3.71 -15.78 -13.97
C GLN A 233 3.80 -17.30 -13.71
N LEU A 234 4.00 -17.69 -12.44
CA LEU A 234 4.18 -19.09 -12.05
C LEU A 234 2.93 -19.94 -12.24
N VAL A 235 1.74 -19.41 -11.94
CA VAL A 235 0.48 -20.15 -12.08
C VAL A 235 -0.15 -20.01 -13.47
N GLY A 236 0.33 -19.06 -14.27
CA GLY A 236 -0.17 -18.79 -15.62
C GLY A 236 -1.57 -18.16 -15.65
N PRO A 237 -2.12 -17.91 -16.84
CA PRO A 237 -3.34 -17.13 -17.02
C PRO A 237 -4.59 -17.80 -16.47
N GLN A 238 -4.62 -19.12 -16.37
CA GLN A 238 -5.75 -19.89 -15.81
C GLN A 238 -5.60 -20.18 -14.31
N GLY A 239 -4.46 -19.85 -13.73
CA GLY A 239 -4.21 -20.05 -12.30
C GLY A 239 -4.79 -18.94 -11.44
N THR A 240 -4.84 -19.17 -10.15
CA THR A 240 -5.31 -18.20 -9.17
C THR A 240 -4.18 -17.66 -8.30
N VAL A 241 -4.23 -16.37 -8.00
CA VAL A 241 -3.29 -15.72 -7.08
C VAL A 241 -4.06 -15.22 -5.86
N ARG A 242 -3.50 -15.47 -4.69
CA ARG A 242 -4.06 -15.12 -3.39
C ARG A 242 -3.04 -14.34 -2.58
N LEU A 243 -3.51 -13.56 -1.62
CA LEU A 243 -2.66 -12.71 -0.78
C LEU A 243 -3.02 -12.91 0.69
N ALA A 244 -2.01 -13.08 1.52
CA ALA A 244 -2.13 -13.10 2.97
C ALA A 244 -1.34 -11.94 3.58
N GLY A 245 -2.00 -11.07 4.34
CA GLY A 245 -1.38 -10.06 5.19
C GLY A 245 -1.48 -10.47 6.65
N LEU A 246 -0.38 -10.98 7.22
CA LEU A 246 -0.31 -11.45 8.60
C LEU A 246 -0.40 -10.26 9.59
N PRO A 247 -0.62 -10.54 10.90
CA PRO A 247 -0.55 -9.50 11.94
C PRO A 247 0.66 -8.59 11.77
N GLY A 248 0.41 -7.27 11.73
CA GLY A 248 1.43 -6.24 11.47
C GLY A 248 1.80 -6.03 9.98
N ALA A 249 1.25 -6.83 9.05
CA ALA A 249 1.48 -6.67 7.61
C ALA A 249 0.19 -6.41 6.80
N ALA A 250 -0.96 -6.46 7.45
CA ALA A 250 -2.26 -6.34 6.80
C ALA A 250 -2.46 -5.01 6.05
N GLY A 251 -1.92 -3.91 6.56
CA GLY A 251 -2.00 -2.59 5.89
C GLY A 251 -1.32 -2.60 4.51
N TRP A 252 -0.11 -3.18 4.42
CA TRP A 252 0.61 -3.30 3.15
C TRP A 252 -0.12 -4.22 2.18
N ALA A 253 -0.64 -5.36 2.69
CA ALA A 253 -1.39 -6.32 1.88
C ALA A 253 -2.73 -5.73 1.38
N ALA A 254 -3.44 -4.95 2.20
CA ALA A 254 -4.67 -4.27 1.81
C ALA A 254 -4.42 -3.27 0.67
N ALA A 255 -3.35 -2.47 0.78
CA ALA A 255 -2.96 -1.51 -0.25
C ALA A 255 -2.55 -2.23 -1.56
N ALA A 256 -1.79 -3.32 -1.46
CA ALA A 256 -1.44 -4.12 -2.63
C ALA A 256 -2.69 -4.77 -3.27
N SER A 257 -3.62 -5.30 -2.46
CA SER A 257 -4.88 -5.87 -2.95
C SER A 257 -5.69 -4.86 -3.77
N PHE A 258 -5.85 -3.64 -3.27
CA PHE A 258 -6.50 -2.56 -3.98
C PHE A 258 -5.89 -2.32 -5.37
N LEU A 259 -4.55 -2.24 -5.46
CA LEU A 259 -3.83 -1.96 -6.71
C LEU A 259 -3.86 -3.12 -7.73
N THR A 260 -4.38 -4.28 -7.37
CA THR A 260 -4.58 -5.40 -8.32
C THR A 260 -5.90 -5.32 -9.10
N ASP A 261 -6.77 -4.38 -8.76
CA ASP A 261 -8.08 -4.14 -9.40
C ASP A 261 -8.89 -5.44 -9.64
N GLY A 262 -9.05 -6.23 -8.57
CA GLY A 262 -9.78 -7.50 -8.63
C GLY A 262 -8.99 -8.68 -9.23
N GLY A 263 -7.71 -8.53 -9.51
CA GLY A 263 -6.85 -9.58 -10.06
C GLY A 263 -6.51 -10.72 -9.10
N LEU A 264 -6.98 -10.67 -7.84
CA LEU A 264 -6.78 -11.72 -6.83
C LEU A 264 -8.05 -12.57 -6.64
N ASP A 265 -7.87 -13.88 -6.45
CA ASP A 265 -8.98 -14.79 -6.11
C ASP A 265 -9.45 -14.55 -4.67
N ARG A 266 -8.52 -14.49 -3.71
CA ARG A 266 -8.79 -14.30 -2.29
C ARG A 266 -7.71 -13.48 -1.61
N VAL A 267 -8.12 -12.71 -0.60
CA VAL A 267 -7.22 -11.93 0.26
C VAL A 267 -7.60 -12.16 1.72
N ALA A 268 -6.63 -12.52 2.56
CA ALA A 268 -6.82 -12.66 3.99
C ALA A 268 -5.98 -11.63 4.74
N LEU A 269 -6.60 -10.84 5.61
CA LEU A 269 -5.98 -9.74 6.34
C LEU A 269 -6.20 -9.90 7.85
N ALA A 270 -5.11 -9.95 8.62
CA ALA A 270 -5.16 -9.85 10.07
C ALA A 270 -4.76 -8.43 10.48
N THR A 271 -5.74 -7.53 10.61
CA THR A 271 -5.53 -6.09 10.79
C THR A 271 -5.17 -5.70 12.22
N ASP A 272 -5.58 -6.52 13.20
CA ASP A 272 -5.45 -6.21 14.63
C ASP A 272 -5.95 -4.80 14.99
N GLY A 273 -6.93 -4.29 14.23
CA GLY A 273 -7.48 -2.95 14.42
C GLY A 273 -6.54 -1.81 13.99
N PHE A 274 -5.53 -2.09 13.16
CA PHE A 274 -4.58 -1.08 12.67
C PHE A 274 -5.30 0.10 12.01
N ARG A 275 -4.81 1.32 12.32
CA ARG A 275 -5.25 2.57 11.70
C ARG A 275 -4.05 3.48 11.46
N PHE A 276 -3.99 4.09 10.27
CA PHE A 276 -2.98 5.11 9.96
C PHE A 276 -3.09 6.32 10.90
N GLY A 277 -4.29 6.65 11.33
CA GLY A 277 -4.53 7.75 12.28
C GLY A 277 -3.97 7.52 13.69
N GLN A 278 -3.49 6.33 14.02
CA GLN A 278 -2.83 6.02 15.29
C GLN A 278 -1.32 6.22 15.25
N ILE A 279 -0.75 6.45 14.06
CA ILE A 279 0.69 6.63 13.89
C ILE A 279 1.08 8.05 14.28
N THR A 280 1.99 8.18 15.24
CA THR A 280 2.48 9.46 15.76
C THR A 280 4.00 9.64 15.59
N ASP A 281 4.70 8.61 15.08
CA ASP A 281 6.15 8.64 14.82
C ASP A 281 6.38 8.77 13.31
N ILE A 282 7.11 9.81 12.90
CA ILE A 282 7.47 10.04 11.50
C ILE A 282 8.36 8.92 10.94
N GLU A 283 9.06 8.20 11.78
CA GLU A 283 9.91 7.07 11.40
C GLU A 283 9.16 5.73 11.37
N ASP A 284 7.86 5.72 11.71
CA ASP A 284 7.07 4.49 11.68
C ASP A 284 7.03 3.92 10.24
N PRO A 285 7.35 2.65 10.03
CA PRO A 285 7.33 2.03 8.72
C PRO A 285 5.93 1.94 8.08
N HIS A 286 4.88 2.17 8.85
CA HIS A 286 3.50 2.24 8.37
C HIS A 286 3.05 3.67 8.07
N LEU A 287 3.87 4.69 8.34
CA LEU A 287 3.50 6.07 8.04
C LEU A 287 3.29 6.25 6.53
N LEU A 288 2.11 6.72 6.18
CA LEU A 288 1.73 7.05 4.81
C LEU A 288 1.00 8.39 4.79
N PRO A 289 1.69 9.48 4.44
CA PRO A 289 1.06 10.79 4.32
C PRO A 289 -0.15 10.77 3.38
N GLY A 290 -1.27 11.31 3.84
CA GLY A 290 -2.53 11.33 3.09
C GLY A 290 -3.47 10.16 3.38
N ALA A 291 -3.02 9.05 3.95
CA ALA A 291 -3.85 7.87 4.19
C ALA A 291 -5.09 8.16 5.05
N VAL A 292 -4.93 8.93 6.13
CA VAL A 292 -6.04 9.31 7.02
C VAL A 292 -7.09 10.15 6.27
N LYS A 293 -6.63 11.11 5.46
CA LYS A 293 -7.51 12.00 4.69
C LYS A 293 -8.44 11.21 3.75
N TYR A 294 -7.97 10.11 3.21
CA TYR A 294 -8.71 9.30 2.24
C TYR A 294 -9.31 8.02 2.86
N GLY A 295 -9.68 8.08 4.14
CA GLY A 295 -10.52 7.09 4.81
C GLY A 295 -9.79 5.93 5.44
N ASP A 296 -8.47 6.08 5.69
CA ASP A 296 -7.66 5.14 6.47
C ASP A 296 -7.74 3.68 5.93
N LEU A 297 -7.39 2.68 6.73
CA LEU A 297 -7.48 1.27 6.35
C LEU A 297 -8.88 0.83 5.89
N PRO A 298 -10.00 1.28 6.49
CA PRO A 298 -11.33 0.93 6.00
C PRO A 298 -11.57 1.28 4.53
N ALA A 299 -11.01 2.38 4.02
CA ALA A 299 -11.13 2.72 2.61
C ALA A 299 -10.37 1.75 1.70
N LEU A 300 -9.16 1.34 2.06
CA LEU A 300 -8.40 0.33 1.32
C LEU A 300 -9.14 -1.01 1.28
N ILE A 301 -9.71 -1.43 2.41
CA ILE A 301 -10.55 -2.64 2.50
C ILE A 301 -11.77 -2.51 1.57
N ALA A 302 -12.46 -1.38 1.60
CA ALA A 302 -13.61 -1.11 0.75
C ALA A 302 -13.23 -1.11 -0.74
N LEU A 303 -12.12 -0.48 -1.09
CA LEU A 303 -11.60 -0.41 -2.46
C LEU A 303 -11.14 -1.76 -3.03
N SER A 304 -10.86 -2.75 -2.16
CA SER A 304 -10.53 -4.12 -2.59
C SER A 304 -11.74 -4.89 -3.15
N ALA A 305 -12.97 -4.40 -2.96
CA ALA A 305 -14.14 -5.02 -3.59
C ALA A 305 -14.01 -5.04 -5.13
N PRO A 306 -14.40 -6.07 -5.88
CA PRO A 306 -15.21 -7.22 -5.45
C PRO A 306 -14.41 -8.45 -4.98
N THR A 307 -13.11 -8.35 -4.76
CA THR A 307 -12.23 -9.45 -4.34
C THR A 307 -12.80 -10.15 -3.09
N ARG A 308 -12.70 -11.47 -3.03
CA ARG A 308 -13.08 -12.23 -1.82
C ARG A 308 -12.11 -11.91 -0.69
N LEU A 309 -12.64 -11.38 0.41
CA LEU A 309 -11.87 -10.84 1.52
C LEU A 309 -12.27 -11.48 2.85
N TRP A 310 -11.28 -11.96 3.60
CA TRP A 310 -11.40 -12.40 4.97
C TRP A 310 -10.62 -11.45 5.87
N ILE A 311 -11.25 -10.99 6.95
CA ILE A 311 -10.66 -9.98 7.82
C ILE A 311 -10.77 -10.40 9.26
N HIS A 312 -9.64 -10.39 9.97
CA HIS A 312 -9.58 -10.47 11.42
C HIS A 312 -9.16 -9.12 12.01
N GLY A 313 -9.72 -8.77 13.16
CA GLY A 313 -9.40 -7.54 13.88
C GLY A 313 -10.29 -6.34 13.52
N GLU A 314 -11.31 -6.55 12.68
CA GLU A 314 -12.31 -5.55 12.34
C GLU A 314 -13.70 -5.97 12.85
N SER A 315 -14.55 -4.98 13.12
CA SER A 315 -15.95 -5.23 13.48
C SER A 315 -16.85 -5.21 12.25
N GLU A 316 -17.77 -6.19 12.18
CA GLU A 316 -18.84 -6.22 11.18
C GLU A 316 -19.96 -5.25 11.58
N GLN A 317 -19.80 -4.00 11.23
CA GLN A 317 -20.90 -3.01 11.36
C GLN A 317 -21.57 -2.83 10.02
N GLN A 318 -22.90 -2.93 9.99
CA GLN A 318 -23.68 -2.85 8.75
C GLN A 318 -23.47 -1.54 7.97
N GLU A 319 -23.12 -0.49 8.68
CA GLU A 319 -22.87 0.85 8.13
C GLU A 319 -21.37 1.14 7.95
N SER A 320 -20.48 0.16 8.18
CA SER A 320 -19.06 0.36 7.92
C SER A 320 -18.80 0.47 6.41
N LEU A 321 -17.84 1.32 6.04
CA LEU A 321 -17.50 1.60 4.64
C LEU A 321 -17.22 0.32 3.82
N PRO A 322 -16.44 -0.68 4.32
CA PRO A 322 -16.24 -1.92 3.59
C PRO A 322 -17.56 -2.68 3.32
N VAL A 323 -18.40 -2.85 4.34
CA VAL A 323 -19.69 -3.57 4.20
C VAL A 323 -20.60 -2.87 3.21
N MET A 324 -20.69 -1.54 3.28
CA MET A 324 -21.51 -0.74 2.36
C MET A 324 -21.00 -0.87 0.92
N MET A 325 -19.68 -0.82 0.70
CA MET A 325 -19.10 -0.96 -0.63
C MET A 325 -19.41 -2.34 -1.23
N TYR A 326 -19.16 -3.43 -0.51
CA TYR A 326 -19.45 -4.78 -0.99
C TYR A 326 -20.96 -5.01 -1.25
N ARG A 327 -21.81 -4.41 -0.45
CA ARG A 327 -23.28 -4.44 -0.65
C ARG A 327 -23.70 -3.68 -1.91
N THR A 328 -23.21 -2.45 -2.10
CA THR A 328 -23.57 -1.63 -3.26
C THR A 328 -23.01 -2.16 -4.56
N MET A 329 -21.92 -2.91 -4.51
CA MET A 329 -21.38 -3.66 -5.65
C MET A 329 -22.07 -5.03 -5.88
N GLN A 330 -23.10 -5.35 -5.10
CA GLN A 330 -23.90 -6.59 -5.19
C GLN A 330 -23.10 -7.88 -4.93
N VAL A 331 -22.05 -7.79 -4.14
CA VAL A 331 -21.20 -8.92 -3.74
C VAL A 331 -21.03 -9.02 -2.21
N PRO A 332 -22.10 -8.91 -1.40
CA PRO A 332 -21.95 -8.86 0.06
C PRO A 332 -21.34 -10.15 0.64
N GLY A 333 -21.48 -11.29 -0.05
CA GLY A 333 -20.88 -12.56 0.38
C GLY A 333 -19.37 -12.67 0.13
N ASN A 334 -18.78 -11.69 -0.52
CA ASN A 334 -17.33 -11.70 -0.78
C ASN A 334 -16.50 -11.09 0.37
N ILE A 335 -17.14 -10.53 1.40
CA ILE A 335 -16.45 -10.06 2.59
C ILE A 335 -16.87 -10.90 3.80
N ALA A 336 -15.90 -11.41 4.55
CA ALA A 336 -16.09 -12.22 5.73
C ALA A 336 -15.27 -11.69 6.90
N PHE A 337 -15.87 -11.61 8.08
CA PHE A 337 -15.21 -11.15 9.30
C PHE A 337 -14.96 -12.31 10.25
N ASP A 338 -13.77 -12.37 10.80
CA ASP A 338 -13.38 -13.34 11.82
C ASP A 338 -13.35 -12.66 13.21
N HIS A 339 -14.30 -13.03 14.04
CA HIS A 339 -14.46 -12.49 15.39
C HIS A 339 -13.84 -13.37 16.48
N ALA A 340 -13.12 -14.43 16.09
CA ALA A 340 -12.42 -15.28 17.06
C ALA A 340 -11.22 -14.54 17.67
N SER A 341 -10.68 -15.07 18.75
CA SER A 341 -9.46 -14.52 19.36
C SER A 341 -8.28 -14.55 18.38
N SER A 342 -7.25 -13.73 18.61
CA SER A 342 -6.04 -13.69 17.77
C SER A 342 -5.24 -15.00 17.82
N THR A 343 -5.48 -15.87 18.83
CA THR A 343 -4.88 -17.22 18.89
C THR A 343 -5.31 -18.04 17.69
N GLY A 344 -4.35 -18.59 16.94
CA GLY A 344 -4.62 -19.42 15.75
C GLY A 344 -5.16 -18.63 14.54
N VAL A 345 -5.01 -17.31 14.50
CA VAL A 345 -5.45 -16.49 13.38
C VAL A 345 -4.80 -16.90 12.07
N VAL A 346 -3.50 -17.22 12.09
CA VAL A 346 -2.72 -17.60 10.91
C VAL A 346 -3.22 -18.91 10.30
N GLU A 347 -3.56 -19.90 11.14
CA GLU A 347 -4.15 -21.17 10.72
C GLU A 347 -5.56 -20.98 10.15
N ARG A 348 -6.37 -20.05 10.69
CA ARG A 348 -7.69 -19.73 10.14
C ARG A 348 -7.57 -19.03 8.78
N MET A 349 -6.61 -18.10 8.64
CA MET A 349 -6.29 -17.49 7.35
C MET A 349 -5.95 -18.53 6.29
N ALA A 350 -5.05 -19.46 6.61
CA ALA A 350 -4.63 -20.53 5.69
C ALA A 350 -5.82 -21.43 5.28
N ARG A 351 -6.66 -21.83 6.23
CA ARG A 351 -7.88 -22.61 5.94
C ARG A 351 -8.83 -21.86 5.02
N TRP A 352 -9.06 -20.60 5.28
CA TRP A 352 -9.96 -19.80 4.42
C TRP A 352 -9.37 -19.60 3.01
N LEU A 353 -8.07 -19.42 2.89
CA LEU A 353 -7.41 -19.30 1.59
C LEU A 353 -7.49 -20.61 0.78
N THR A 354 -7.68 -21.76 1.41
CA THR A 354 -7.76 -23.07 0.73
C THR A 354 -9.17 -23.60 0.57
N SER A 355 -10.19 -22.97 1.16
CA SER A 355 -11.60 -23.39 1.12
C SER A 355 -12.30 -23.21 -0.24
#